data_f05582849a20fbd9ec978cf7870e8592
#
_entry.id   f05582849a20fbd9ec978cf7870e8592
#
_cell.length_a   1.000
_cell.length_b   1.000
_cell.length_c   1.000
_cell.angle_alpha   90.00
_cell.angle_beta   90.00
_cell.angle_gamma   90.00
#
_symmetry.space_group_name_H-M   'P 1'
#
loop_
_entity.id
_entity.type
_entity.pdbx_description
1 polymer ?
#
loop_
_entity_poly.entity_id
_entity_poly.type
_entity_poly.pdbx_seq_one_letter_code
_entity_poly.pdbx_strand_id
1 'polypeptide(L)'
;MFLTLKSRGLALTGIVGFALLVPVANAYHAESGNKEHGSEECPVGYLNGVPLDVEFGAGSEAITHCVAKRHGAKVVVEVDSAFPADINGVVNKNKATFLSNIDKMIDNYEVVNGMQIGKDIDIVVVMSSSGGALLTKAHKSFGLDAYGNPNPNPYAALVAKGIAKGMKFYLCQMAAREQGIKHSNMLDGVEFVTGGHLAVLDLQQLGYAVVKP
;
A
#
# COMPACT_ATOMS: atom_id res chain seq x y z
N MET A 1 -38.29 44.66 -36.60
CA MET A 1 -39.53 43.92 -36.85
C MET A 1 -39.97 43.35 -35.51
N PHE A 2 -40.91 44.08 -34.93
CA PHE A 2 -41.45 43.80 -33.57
C PHE A 2 -42.48 42.66 -33.69
N LEU A 3 -42.43 41.72 -32.78
CA LEU A 3 -43.58 40.87 -32.50
C LEU A 3 -43.71 40.58 -31.01
N THR A 4 -44.85 41.00 -30.57
CA THR A 4 -45.44 41.14 -29.28
C THR A 4 -45.68 39.87 -28.49
N LEU A 5 -45.54 40.05 -27.19
CA LEU A 5 -46.02 39.17 -26.11
C LEU A 5 -47.51 38.86 -26.25
N LYS A 6 -47.89 37.63 -25.87
CA LYS A 6 -49.22 37.31 -25.35
C LYS A 6 -49.10 36.50 -24.10
N SER A 7 -49.47 37.15 -23.00
CA SER A 7 -49.72 36.59 -21.70
C SER A 7 -51.02 35.80 -21.71
N ARG A 8 -51.05 34.62 -21.16
CA ARG A 8 -52.26 33.99 -20.62
C ARG A 8 -51.91 33.34 -19.30
N GLY A 9 -52.61 33.84 -18.32
CA GLY A 9 -52.60 33.41 -16.97
C GLY A 9 -53.52 32.26 -16.65
N LEU A 10 -53.54 31.94 -15.38
CA LEU A 10 -54.39 31.03 -14.56
C LEU A 10 -53.94 29.55 -14.65
N ALA A 11 -53.86 28.83 -13.55
CA ALA A 11 -54.65 28.78 -12.34
C ALA A 11 -53.85 28.19 -11.20
N LEU A 12 -54.04 28.76 -10.02
CA LEU A 12 -53.69 28.10 -8.74
C LEU A 12 -54.60 26.91 -8.53
N THR A 13 -54.05 25.73 -8.38
CA THR A 13 -54.64 24.63 -7.68
C THR A 13 -53.71 24.18 -6.58
N GLY A 14 -54.10 24.48 -5.35
CA GLY A 14 -53.42 24.02 -4.16
C GLY A 14 -53.47 22.52 -4.04
N ILE A 15 -52.30 21.92 -3.98
CA ILE A 15 -52.12 20.54 -3.54
C ILE A 15 -51.50 20.61 -2.17
N VAL A 16 -52.33 20.31 -1.17
CA VAL A 16 -51.87 20.06 0.20
C VAL A 16 -51.01 18.80 0.15
N GLY A 17 -49.72 19.01 0.08
CA GLY A 17 -48.74 17.91 0.14
C GLY A 17 -48.61 17.44 1.60
N PHE A 18 -49.17 16.33 1.91
CA PHE A 18 -48.84 15.57 3.12
C PHE A 18 -47.35 15.25 3.09
N ALA A 19 -46.59 15.94 3.93
CA ALA A 19 -45.22 15.55 4.23
C ALA A 19 -45.23 14.24 5.00
N LEU A 20 -45.10 13.13 4.30
CA LEU A 20 -44.74 11.86 4.91
C LEU A 20 -43.31 11.99 5.41
N LEU A 21 -43.17 12.28 6.70
CA LEU A 21 -41.93 12.06 7.45
C LEU A 21 -41.67 10.55 7.44
N VAL A 22 -40.89 10.11 6.47
CA VAL A 22 -40.27 8.78 6.51
C VAL A 22 -39.16 8.86 7.57
N PRO A 23 -39.30 8.13 8.69
CA PRO A 23 -38.16 8.03 9.59
C PRO A 23 -37.05 7.27 8.82
N VAL A 24 -35.95 7.95 8.54
CA VAL A 24 -34.70 7.30 8.13
C VAL A 24 -34.24 6.53 9.36
N ALA A 25 -34.76 5.31 9.50
CA ALA A 25 -34.20 4.36 10.42
C ALA A 25 -32.81 4.04 9.89
N ASN A 26 -31.76 4.66 10.48
CA ASN A 26 -30.40 4.20 10.42
C ASN A 26 -30.34 2.82 11.09
N ALA A 27 -30.75 1.80 10.35
CA ALA A 27 -30.49 0.42 10.71
C ALA A 27 -29.06 0.08 10.34
N TYR A 28 -28.09 0.72 10.99
CA TYR A 28 -26.81 0.07 11.24
C TYR A 28 -27.06 -0.94 12.38
N HIS A 29 -27.80 -1.98 12.11
CA HIS A 29 -27.63 -3.22 12.80
C HIS A 29 -26.31 -3.83 12.28
N ALA A 30 -25.20 -3.36 12.82
CA ALA A 30 -24.10 -4.24 13.05
C ALA A 30 -24.64 -5.35 13.96
N GLU A 31 -25.03 -6.47 13.37
CA GLU A 31 -25.04 -7.71 14.10
C GLU A 31 -23.61 -7.95 14.56
N SER A 32 -23.26 -7.35 15.67
CA SER A 32 -22.19 -7.78 16.52
C SER A 32 -22.59 -9.17 17.00
N GLY A 33 -22.37 -10.13 16.13
CA GLY A 33 -22.20 -11.50 16.55
C GLY A 33 -21.00 -11.50 17.47
N ASN A 34 -21.24 -11.30 18.76
CA ASN A 34 -20.34 -11.63 19.85
C ASN A 34 -20.09 -13.14 19.78
N LYS A 35 -19.30 -13.59 18.80
CA LYS A 35 -18.47 -14.75 19.04
C LYS A 35 -17.43 -14.23 20.03
N GLU A 36 -17.63 -14.58 21.29
CA GLU A 36 -16.57 -14.65 22.26
C GLU A 36 -15.43 -15.47 21.62
N HIS A 37 -14.56 -14.79 20.88
CA HIS A 37 -13.26 -15.30 20.58
C HIS A 37 -12.59 -15.36 21.95
N GLY A 38 -12.57 -16.58 22.51
CA GLY A 38 -11.80 -16.85 23.69
C GLY A 38 -10.46 -16.13 23.56
N SER A 39 -10.02 -15.54 24.62
CA SER A 39 -8.76 -14.83 24.77
C SER A 39 -7.59 -15.81 24.55
N GLU A 40 -7.46 -16.33 23.33
CA GLU A 40 -6.22 -16.97 22.92
C GLU A 40 -5.17 -15.87 22.91
N GLU A 41 -4.24 -15.98 23.84
CA GLU A 41 -3.10 -15.08 23.92
C GLU A 41 -2.42 -14.98 22.56
N CYS A 42 -2.25 -13.74 22.09
CA CYS A 42 -1.51 -13.53 20.88
C CYS A 42 -0.05 -13.85 21.11
N PRO A 43 0.62 -14.59 20.23
CA PRO A 43 2.05 -14.83 20.38
C PRO A 43 2.78 -13.48 20.37
N VAL A 44 3.62 -13.27 21.35
CA VAL A 44 4.55 -12.15 21.40
C VAL A 44 5.56 -12.35 20.28
N GLY A 45 5.85 -11.31 19.52
CA GLY A 45 6.90 -11.37 18.51
C GLY A 45 8.27 -11.55 19.17
N TYR A 46 9.04 -12.52 18.69
CA TYR A 46 10.42 -12.73 19.11
C TYR A 46 11.34 -12.44 17.94
N LEU A 47 12.41 -11.70 18.18
CA LEU A 47 13.50 -11.59 17.24
C LEU A 47 14.65 -12.47 17.77
N ASN A 48 15.11 -13.44 16.97
CA ASN A 48 16.16 -14.41 17.36
C ASN A 48 15.85 -15.19 18.64
N GLY A 49 14.57 -15.43 18.94
CA GLY A 49 14.15 -16.16 20.14
C GLY A 49 14.21 -15.35 21.44
N VAL A 50 14.50 -14.07 21.38
CA VAL A 50 14.51 -13.16 22.53
C VAL A 50 13.21 -12.35 22.53
N PRO A 51 12.41 -12.34 23.61
CA PRO A 51 11.27 -11.47 23.73
C PRO A 51 11.69 -10.00 23.65
N LEU A 52 11.06 -9.22 22.78
CA LEU A 52 11.37 -7.79 22.64
C LEU A 52 11.05 -6.99 23.91
N ASP A 53 10.11 -7.45 24.72
CA ASP A 53 9.74 -6.85 26.00
C ASP A 53 10.87 -6.91 27.05
N VAL A 54 11.75 -7.88 26.98
CA VAL A 54 12.94 -7.98 27.86
C VAL A 54 13.89 -6.82 27.62
N GLU A 55 14.07 -6.41 26.37
CA GLU A 55 14.96 -5.31 25.98
C GLU A 55 14.28 -3.94 26.11
N PHE A 56 13.00 -3.87 25.73
CA PHE A 56 12.28 -2.59 25.58
C PHE A 56 11.23 -2.34 26.68
N GLY A 57 11.09 -3.24 27.64
CA GLY A 57 10.16 -3.12 28.77
C GLY A 57 8.78 -3.72 28.53
N ALA A 58 8.07 -3.95 29.65
CA ALA A 58 6.73 -4.52 29.63
C ALA A 58 5.75 -3.66 28.83
N GLY A 59 4.93 -4.29 27.99
CA GLY A 59 3.92 -3.64 27.15
C GLY A 59 4.32 -3.45 25.70
N SER A 60 5.57 -3.71 25.33
CA SER A 60 6.00 -3.67 23.92
C SER A 60 5.26 -4.73 23.07
N GLU A 61 4.86 -5.84 23.68
CA GLU A 61 4.02 -6.88 23.06
C GLU A 61 2.61 -6.38 22.68
N ALA A 62 2.10 -5.37 23.39
CA ALA A 62 0.74 -4.87 23.16
C ALA A 62 0.53 -4.26 21.77
N ILE A 63 1.60 -3.85 21.09
CA ILE A 63 1.56 -3.22 19.77
C ILE A 63 1.59 -4.26 18.64
N THR A 64 2.11 -5.46 18.89
CA THR A 64 2.32 -6.50 17.88
C THR A 64 1.17 -7.50 17.76
N HIS A 65 -0.03 -7.09 18.18
CA HIS A 65 -1.19 -7.97 18.30
C HIS A 65 -1.47 -8.85 17.08
N CYS A 66 -1.30 -10.14 17.25
CA CYS A 66 -2.04 -11.20 16.57
C CYS A 66 -2.09 -11.12 15.05
N VAL A 67 -1.14 -10.46 14.37
CA VAL A 67 -1.09 -10.47 12.90
C VAL A 67 -1.07 -11.93 12.41
N ALA A 68 -0.31 -12.80 13.07
CA ALA A 68 -0.22 -14.21 12.74
C ALA A 68 -1.55 -14.97 12.88
N LYS A 69 -2.40 -14.59 13.84
CA LYS A 69 -3.73 -15.23 14.03
C LYS A 69 -4.79 -14.69 13.10
N ARG A 70 -4.54 -13.57 12.44
CA ARG A 70 -5.46 -12.96 11.47
C ARG A 70 -5.14 -13.44 10.06
N HIS A 71 -5.24 -14.74 9.81
CA HIS A 71 -5.08 -15.28 8.46
C HIS A 71 -5.83 -14.42 7.43
N GLY A 72 -5.15 -14.05 6.34
CA GLY A 72 -5.69 -13.17 5.31
C GLY A 72 -5.38 -11.69 5.50
N ALA A 73 -4.37 -11.31 6.29
CA ALA A 73 -3.88 -9.95 6.37
C ALA A 73 -3.44 -9.42 4.99
N LYS A 74 -3.74 -8.16 4.71
CA LYS A 74 -3.43 -7.51 3.43
C LYS A 74 -2.71 -6.19 3.67
N VAL A 75 -1.59 -5.99 3.01
CA VAL A 75 -0.77 -4.78 3.15
C VAL A 75 -0.42 -4.24 1.78
N VAL A 76 -0.64 -2.94 1.56
CA VAL A 76 -0.05 -2.21 0.44
C VAL A 76 1.04 -1.27 0.96
N VAL A 77 2.23 -1.40 0.40
CA VAL A 77 3.37 -0.54 0.67
C VAL A 77 3.48 0.48 -0.46
N GLU A 78 3.26 1.76 -0.14
CA GLU A 78 3.43 2.85 -1.10
C GLU A 78 4.85 3.40 -1.02
N VAL A 79 5.60 3.33 -2.12
CA VAL A 79 6.99 3.82 -2.21
C VAL A 79 7.07 4.91 -3.28
N ASP A 80 7.21 6.15 -2.86
CA ASP A 80 7.32 7.32 -3.74
C ASP A 80 8.75 7.82 -3.93
N SER A 81 9.67 7.37 -3.09
CA SER A 81 11.09 7.74 -3.13
C SER A 81 11.98 6.51 -3.25
N ALA A 82 12.97 6.56 -4.16
CA ALA A 82 13.95 5.49 -4.30
C ALA A 82 14.88 5.38 -3.09
N PHE A 83 15.23 6.52 -2.51
CA PHE A 83 16.18 6.60 -1.41
C PHE A 83 15.64 7.49 -0.29
N PRO A 84 15.82 7.12 0.99
CA PRO A 84 15.41 7.96 2.08
C PRO A 84 16.29 9.21 2.18
N ALA A 85 15.68 10.32 2.53
CA ALA A 85 16.37 11.52 2.93
C ALA A 85 16.35 11.66 4.46
N ASP A 86 17.39 12.25 5.02
CA ASP A 86 17.41 12.63 6.42
C ASP A 86 16.55 13.89 6.68
N ILE A 87 16.50 14.34 7.94
CA ILE A 87 15.74 15.53 8.35
C ILE A 87 16.22 16.82 7.65
N ASN A 88 17.44 16.85 7.13
CA ASN A 88 18.02 17.98 6.40
C ASN A 88 17.84 17.82 4.88
N GLY A 89 17.15 16.78 4.42
CA GLY A 89 16.94 16.49 3.02
C GLY A 89 18.14 15.82 2.31
N VAL A 90 19.14 15.36 3.05
CA VAL A 90 20.29 14.64 2.48
C VAL A 90 19.91 13.23 2.13
N VAL A 91 19.99 12.88 0.84
CA VAL A 91 19.56 11.58 0.31
C VAL A 91 20.63 10.52 0.55
N ASN A 92 20.29 9.44 1.21
CA ASN A 92 21.16 8.28 1.40
C ASN A 92 20.99 7.26 0.26
N LYS A 93 21.80 7.36 -0.77
CA LYS A 93 21.78 6.46 -1.93
C LYS A 93 22.27 5.03 -1.66
N ASN A 94 22.83 4.77 -0.50
CA ASN A 94 23.29 3.43 -0.11
C ASN A 94 22.16 2.57 0.51
N LYS A 95 20.98 3.15 0.69
CA LYS A 95 19.83 2.48 1.30
C LYS A 95 18.59 2.71 0.45
N ALA A 96 18.08 1.66 -0.19
CA ALA A 96 16.82 1.78 -0.90
C ALA A 96 15.64 1.84 0.06
N THR A 97 14.72 2.78 -0.16
CA THR A 97 13.46 2.87 0.60
C THR A 97 12.71 1.55 0.48
N PHE A 98 12.22 1.01 1.60
CA PHE A 98 11.52 -0.26 1.71
C PHE A 98 12.39 -1.49 1.35
N LEU A 99 13.04 -1.56 0.17
CA LEU A 99 13.75 -2.76 -0.27
C LEU A 99 14.85 -3.20 0.72
N SER A 100 15.52 -2.26 1.38
CA SER A 100 16.51 -2.58 2.41
C SER A 100 15.92 -3.30 3.65
N ASN A 101 14.61 -3.32 3.78
CA ASN A 101 13.90 -3.97 4.88
C ASN A 101 13.20 -5.27 4.46
N ILE A 102 13.27 -5.68 3.18
CA ILE A 102 12.60 -6.90 2.70
C ILE A 102 13.01 -8.13 3.51
N ASP A 103 14.30 -8.31 3.78
CA ASP A 103 14.78 -9.46 4.56
C ASP A 103 14.19 -9.47 5.96
N LYS A 104 14.23 -8.34 6.66
CA LYS A 104 13.64 -8.20 7.99
C LYS A 104 12.13 -8.45 7.99
N MET A 105 11.45 -8.00 6.94
CA MET A 105 10.01 -8.19 6.81
C MET A 105 9.68 -9.67 6.56
N ILE A 106 10.44 -10.35 5.70
CA ILE A 106 10.30 -11.80 5.50
C ILE A 106 10.53 -12.55 6.81
N ASP A 107 11.61 -12.23 7.53
CA ASP A 107 11.92 -12.86 8.83
C ASP A 107 10.80 -12.62 9.84
N ASN A 108 10.28 -11.39 9.93
CA ASN A 108 9.18 -11.08 10.84
C ASN A 108 7.91 -11.87 10.53
N TYR A 109 7.53 -12.00 9.28
CA TYR A 109 6.32 -12.74 8.93
C TYR A 109 6.54 -14.25 8.97
N GLU A 110 7.58 -14.77 8.34
CA GLU A 110 7.76 -16.21 8.18
C GLU A 110 8.41 -16.86 9.40
N VAL A 111 9.51 -16.29 9.91
CA VAL A 111 10.27 -16.92 11.00
C VAL A 111 9.64 -16.63 12.35
N VAL A 112 9.33 -15.36 12.63
CA VAL A 112 8.81 -14.95 13.95
C VAL A 112 7.34 -15.31 14.11
N ASN A 113 6.52 -15.08 13.08
CA ASN A 113 5.07 -15.24 13.16
C ASN A 113 4.53 -16.50 12.46
N GLY A 114 5.38 -17.29 11.81
CA GLY A 114 4.98 -18.51 11.11
C GLY A 114 3.99 -18.28 9.94
N MET A 115 3.94 -17.07 9.40
CA MET A 115 3.04 -16.68 8.31
C MET A 115 3.74 -16.86 6.97
N GLN A 116 3.05 -17.43 6.01
CA GLN A 116 3.55 -17.56 4.64
C GLN A 116 3.11 -16.33 3.83
N ILE A 117 4.09 -15.56 3.31
CA ILE A 117 3.82 -14.43 2.39
C ILE A 117 3.18 -14.98 1.11
N GLY A 118 2.17 -14.29 0.61
CA GLY A 118 1.39 -14.71 -0.56
C GLY A 118 0.26 -15.71 -0.26
N LYS A 119 0.19 -16.24 0.98
CA LYS A 119 -0.87 -17.13 1.42
C LYS A 119 -1.61 -16.59 2.65
N ASP A 120 -0.87 -16.37 3.74
CA ASP A 120 -1.44 -15.91 5.00
C ASP A 120 -1.42 -14.38 5.11
N ILE A 121 -0.52 -13.74 4.38
CA ILE A 121 -0.45 -12.29 4.20
C ILE A 121 -0.20 -11.94 2.74
N ASP A 122 -1.04 -11.08 2.16
CA ASP A 122 -0.86 -10.53 0.82
C ASP A 122 -0.16 -9.17 0.90
N ILE A 123 1.01 -9.07 0.29
CA ILE A 123 1.84 -7.86 0.30
C ILE A 123 1.96 -7.34 -1.12
N VAL A 124 1.42 -6.16 -1.33
CA VAL A 124 1.50 -5.42 -2.59
C VAL A 124 2.38 -4.19 -2.41
N VAL A 125 3.35 -4.01 -3.28
CA VAL A 125 4.23 -2.84 -3.29
C VAL A 125 3.92 -2.00 -4.52
N VAL A 126 3.51 -0.76 -4.30
CA VAL A 126 3.22 0.21 -5.37
C VAL A 126 4.30 1.28 -5.36
N MET A 127 5.11 1.33 -6.41
CA MET A 127 6.17 2.32 -6.56
C MET A 127 5.78 3.42 -7.53
N SER A 128 5.97 4.66 -7.10
CA SER A 128 5.68 5.87 -7.87
C SER A 128 6.85 6.84 -7.79
N SER A 129 6.73 7.99 -8.45
CA SER A 129 7.76 9.03 -8.47
C SER A 129 9.17 8.43 -8.63
N SER A 130 10.16 8.88 -7.87
CA SER A 130 11.54 8.34 -7.97
C SER A 130 11.68 6.88 -7.52
N GLY A 131 10.73 6.36 -6.73
CA GLY A 131 10.68 4.95 -6.31
C GLY A 131 10.66 3.98 -7.48
N GLY A 132 10.11 4.40 -8.62
CA GLY A 132 10.05 3.58 -9.84
C GLY A 132 11.40 3.09 -10.33
N ALA A 133 12.48 3.83 -10.10
CA ALA A 133 13.84 3.42 -10.46
C ALA A 133 14.24 2.08 -9.84
N LEU A 134 13.75 1.77 -8.64
CA LEU A 134 14.06 0.54 -7.91
C LEU A 134 13.51 -0.73 -8.59
N LEU A 135 12.56 -0.58 -9.51
CA LEU A 135 11.94 -1.69 -10.24
C LEU A 135 12.52 -1.89 -11.65
N THR A 136 13.64 -1.22 -11.97
CA THR A 136 14.30 -1.32 -13.28
C THR A 136 15.54 -2.19 -13.22
N LYS A 137 15.96 -2.72 -14.39
CA LYS A 137 17.23 -3.47 -14.55
C LYS A 137 18.44 -2.56 -14.41
N ALA A 138 18.33 -1.32 -14.91
CA ALA A 138 19.35 -0.27 -14.80
C ALA A 138 18.68 1.10 -14.84
N HIS A 139 19.20 2.07 -14.09
CA HIS A 139 18.69 3.44 -14.07
C HIS A 139 19.77 4.45 -13.68
N LYS A 140 19.69 5.67 -14.22
CA LYS A 140 20.61 6.78 -13.92
C LYS A 140 20.70 7.15 -12.43
N SER A 141 19.66 6.84 -11.65
CA SER A 141 19.66 7.04 -10.18
C SER A 141 20.72 6.21 -9.47
N PHE A 142 21.20 5.12 -10.08
CA PHE A 142 22.28 4.28 -9.55
C PHE A 142 23.67 4.71 -10.03
N GLY A 143 23.74 5.83 -10.77
CA GLY A 143 24.95 6.35 -11.39
C GLY A 143 25.07 5.96 -12.86
N LEU A 144 26.19 6.38 -13.45
CA LEU A 144 26.54 6.09 -14.84
C LEU A 144 27.90 5.40 -14.89
N ASP A 145 28.08 4.54 -15.87
CA ASP A 145 29.38 3.93 -16.17
C ASP A 145 30.31 4.93 -16.91
N ALA A 146 31.51 4.51 -17.23
CA ALA A 146 32.51 5.33 -17.95
C ALA A 146 32.07 5.76 -19.36
N TYR A 147 31.05 5.12 -19.91
CA TYR A 147 30.49 5.39 -21.24
C TYR A 147 29.18 6.18 -21.18
N GLY A 148 28.73 6.56 -19.97
CA GLY A 148 27.50 7.30 -19.76
C GLY A 148 26.22 6.44 -19.73
N ASN A 149 26.33 5.11 -19.70
CA ASN A 149 25.18 4.23 -19.57
C ASN A 149 24.74 4.13 -18.10
N PRO A 150 23.43 3.97 -17.84
CA PRO A 150 22.94 3.74 -16.48
C PRO A 150 23.52 2.47 -15.87
N ASN A 151 23.98 2.57 -14.61
CA ASN A 151 24.45 1.41 -13.86
C ASN A 151 23.31 0.41 -13.59
N PRO A 152 23.65 -0.89 -13.48
CA PRO A 152 22.69 -1.92 -13.05
C PRO A 152 22.09 -1.59 -11.69
N ASN A 153 20.87 -2.05 -11.48
CA ASN A 153 20.14 -1.90 -10.22
C ASN A 153 20.78 -2.79 -9.12
N PRO A 154 21.40 -2.23 -8.09
CA PRO A 154 22.00 -3.01 -7.01
C PRO A 154 20.98 -3.71 -6.12
N TYR A 155 19.70 -3.35 -6.24
CA TYR A 155 18.59 -3.90 -5.44
C TYR A 155 17.73 -4.91 -6.19
N ALA A 156 18.10 -5.26 -7.43
CA ALA A 156 17.33 -6.20 -8.27
C ALA A 156 17.11 -7.55 -7.59
N ALA A 157 18.14 -8.06 -6.89
CA ALA A 157 18.04 -9.33 -6.16
C ALA A 157 17.03 -9.30 -5.01
N LEU A 158 16.85 -8.15 -4.34
CA LEU A 158 15.87 -7.99 -3.28
C LEU A 158 14.44 -7.98 -3.82
N VAL A 159 14.21 -7.33 -4.97
CA VAL A 159 12.91 -7.37 -5.66
C VAL A 159 12.59 -8.81 -6.09
N ALA A 160 13.54 -9.49 -6.73
CA ALA A 160 13.37 -10.89 -7.14
C ALA A 160 13.08 -11.81 -5.94
N LYS A 161 13.75 -11.60 -4.79
CA LYS A 161 13.48 -12.33 -3.56
C LYS A 161 12.06 -12.09 -3.05
N GLY A 162 11.60 -10.82 -3.03
CA GLY A 162 10.24 -10.48 -2.63
C GLY A 162 9.20 -11.17 -3.54
N ILE A 163 9.40 -11.13 -4.86
CA ILE A 163 8.52 -11.79 -5.84
C ILE A 163 8.49 -13.32 -5.60
N ALA A 164 9.65 -13.93 -5.41
CA ALA A 164 9.75 -15.37 -5.13
C ALA A 164 9.02 -15.79 -3.83
N LYS A 165 8.87 -14.86 -2.89
CA LYS A 165 8.10 -15.04 -1.65
C LYS A 165 6.60 -14.77 -1.81
N GLY A 166 6.17 -14.28 -2.96
CA GLY A 166 4.76 -13.99 -3.23
C GLY A 166 4.35 -12.53 -3.09
N MET A 167 5.31 -11.61 -2.89
CA MET A 167 5.03 -10.18 -2.94
C MET A 167 4.76 -9.75 -4.38
N LYS A 168 3.86 -8.81 -4.57
CA LYS A 168 3.53 -8.22 -5.87
C LYS A 168 4.13 -6.83 -5.97
N PHE A 169 4.79 -6.52 -7.08
CA PHE A 169 5.41 -5.21 -7.32
C PHE A 169 4.78 -4.55 -8.52
N TYR A 170 4.30 -3.33 -8.31
CA TYR A 170 3.67 -2.52 -9.34
C TYR A 170 4.39 -1.19 -9.52
N LEU A 171 4.57 -0.79 -10.77
CA LEU A 171 5.11 0.52 -11.16
C LEU A 171 4.01 1.42 -11.72
N CYS A 172 3.89 2.62 -11.19
CA CYS A 172 3.01 3.65 -11.72
C CYS A 172 3.44 4.05 -13.15
N GLN A 173 2.54 3.90 -14.14
CA GLN A 173 2.82 4.26 -15.54
C GLN A 173 3.18 5.73 -15.72
N MET A 174 2.57 6.64 -14.96
CA MET A 174 2.90 8.07 -15.04
C MET A 174 4.34 8.31 -14.59
N ALA A 175 4.74 7.73 -13.45
CA ALA A 175 6.12 7.82 -12.96
C ALA A 175 7.11 7.17 -13.93
N ALA A 176 6.75 6.03 -14.53
CA ALA A 176 7.56 5.37 -15.54
C ALA A 176 7.78 6.28 -16.76
N ARG A 177 6.71 6.92 -17.24
CA ARG A 177 6.77 7.86 -18.39
C ARG A 177 7.68 9.05 -18.10
N GLU A 178 7.55 9.66 -16.93
CA GLU A 178 8.38 10.81 -16.51
C GLU A 178 9.88 10.45 -16.42
N GLN A 179 10.18 9.23 -16.00
CA GLN A 179 11.55 8.74 -15.84
C GLN A 179 12.10 8.06 -17.11
N GLY A 180 11.29 7.93 -18.16
CA GLY A 180 11.67 7.22 -19.40
C GLY A 180 11.82 5.71 -19.21
N ILE A 181 11.19 5.12 -18.19
CA ILE A 181 11.22 3.69 -17.93
C ILE A 181 10.27 2.98 -18.90
N LYS A 182 10.81 2.00 -19.63
CA LYS A 182 10.06 1.15 -20.56
C LYS A 182 9.90 -0.24 -19.98
N HIS A 183 8.91 -0.99 -20.45
CA HIS A 183 8.68 -2.37 -20.07
C HIS A 183 9.94 -3.26 -20.23
N SER A 184 10.70 -3.07 -21.31
CA SER A 184 11.94 -3.82 -21.57
C SER A 184 13.03 -3.61 -20.51
N ASN A 185 12.97 -2.49 -19.78
CA ASN A 185 13.94 -2.18 -18.71
C ASN A 185 13.41 -2.53 -17.31
N MET A 186 12.21 -3.06 -17.19
CA MET A 186 11.68 -3.49 -15.88
C MET A 186 12.28 -4.82 -15.46
N LEU A 187 12.37 -5.02 -14.15
CA LEU A 187 12.69 -6.32 -13.57
C LEU A 187 11.57 -7.32 -13.86
N ASP A 188 11.93 -8.57 -14.01
CA ASP A 188 10.98 -9.63 -14.32
C ASP A 188 10.01 -9.84 -13.14
N GLY A 189 8.73 -10.03 -13.46
CA GLY A 189 7.66 -10.18 -12.46
C GLY A 189 7.11 -8.86 -11.90
N VAL A 190 7.61 -7.71 -12.37
CA VAL A 190 7.04 -6.39 -12.06
C VAL A 190 6.01 -6.03 -13.12
N GLU A 191 4.88 -5.49 -12.68
CA GLU A 191 3.78 -5.09 -13.54
C GLU A 191 3.52 -3.57 -13.44
N PHE A 192 2.77 -3.01 -14.43
CA PHE A 192 2.33 -1.63 -14.40
C PHE A 192 0.96 -1.46 -13.79
N VAL A 193 0.77 -0.34 -13.09
CA VAL A 193 -0.55 0.22 -12.77
C VAL A 193 -0.71 1.59 -13.40
N THR A 194 -1.91 1.97 -13.79
CA THR A 194 -2.19 3.24 -14.49
C THR A 194 -1.79 4.45 -13.66
N GLY A 195 -2.10 4.43 -12.35
CA GLY A 195 -1.76 5.49 -11.40
C GLY A 195 -1.45 4.91 -10.04
N GLY A 196 -0.32 5.30 -9.44
CA GLY A 196 0.08 4.78 -8.13
C GLY A 196 -0.96 5.04 -7.05
N HIS A 197 -1.44 6.28 -6.93
CA HIS A 197 -2.46 6.65 -5.95
C HIS A 197 -3.79 5.92 -6.16
N LEU A 198 -4.20 5.74 -7.42
CA LEU A 198 -5.43 5.02 -7.74
C LEU A 198 -5.32 3.55 -7.34
N ALA A 199 -4.18 2.92 -7.62
CA ALA A 199 -3.93 1.54 -7.21
C ALA A 199 -3.94 1.38 -5.69
N VAL A 200 -3.32 2.31 -4.96
CA VAL A 200 -3.34 2.31 -3.48
C VAL A 200 -4.76 2.48 -2.97
N LEU A 201 -5.54 3.41 -3.53
CA LEU A 201 -6.94 3.63 -3.15
C LEU A 201 -7.80 2.39 -3.40
N ASP A 202 -7.67 1.77 -4.57
CA ASP A 202 -8.38 0.52 -4.90
C ASP A 202 -8.03 -0.60 -3.92
N LEU A 203 -6.75 -0.77 -3.61
CA LEU A 203 -6.30 -1.77 -2.65
C LEU A 203 -6.85 -1.49 -1.24
N GLN A 204 -6.90 -0.22 -0.81
CA GLN A 204 -7.54 0.14 0.46
C GLN A 204 -9.02 -0.26 0.50
N GLN A 205 -9.77 -0.02 -0.58
CA GLN A 205 -11.16 -0.43 -0.69
C GLN A 205 -11.33 -1.96 -0.67
N LEU A 206 -10.31 -2.70 -1.09
CA LEU A 206 -10.22 -4.16 -1.00
C LEU A 206 -9.71 -4.65 0.37
N GLY A 207 -9.56 -3.76 1.34
CA GLY A 207 -9.19 -4.08 2.72
C GLY A 207 -7.68 -4.17 2.99
N TYR A 208 -6.84 -3.62 2.11
CA TYR A 208 -5.40 -3.51 2.38
C TYR A 208 -5.11 -2.36 3.34
N ALA A 209 -4.30 -2.64 4.37
CA ALA A 209 -3.71 -1.60 5.20
C ALA A 209 -2.58 -0.89 4.43
N VAL A 210 -2.57 0.45 4.43
CA VAL A 210 -1.52 1.21 3.74
C VAL A 210 -0.36 1.47 4.68
N VAL A 211 0.84 1.19 4.20
CA VAL A 211 2.10 1.48 4.89
C VAL A 211 2.98 2.35 3.97
N LYS A 212 3.48 3.44 4.51
CA LYS A 212 4.56 4.24 3.91
C LYS A 212 5.84 4.00 4.70
N PRO A 213 6.90 3.48 4.05
CA PRO A 213 8.18 3.20 4.72
C PRO A 213 9.00 4.47 4.93
#